data_9051b96ab89ef1982983a48a0900453b
#
_entry.id   9051b96ab89ef1982983a48a0900453b
#
_cell.length_a   1.000
_cell.length_b   1.000
_cell.length_c   1.000
_cell.angle_alpha   90.00
_cell.angle_beta   90.00
_cell.angle_gamma   90.00
#
_symmetry.space_group_name_H-M   'P 1'
#
loop_
_entity.id
_entity.type
_entity.pdbx_description
1 polymer ?
#
loop_
_entity_poly.entity_id
_entity_poly.type
_entity_poly.pdbx_seq_one_letter_code
_entity_poly.pdbx_strand_id
1 'polypeptide(L)'
;LKYIIFLVLILIIIFMYFYYENKLNVAKDRIRRTTSQFNSIRNEYRNSIAKTKYLDVQFIRPSITTAIANNESIIFLAPTTDSPKLKTLNVKMEVKILDSAIVSNETWFYISLPIDTPYNCRGWINKNDFSFICPTSQDISTNFK
;
A
#
# COMPACT_ATOMS: atom_id res chain seq x y z
N LEU A 1 -30.75 -55.20 44.97
CA LEU A 1 -31.38 -54.07 44.31
C LEU A 1 -30.63 -52.73 44.61
N LYS A 2 -30.30 -52.39 45.87
CA LYS A 2 -29.62 -51.16 46.29
C LYS A 2 -28.26 -51.03 45.67
N TYR A 3 -27.43 -52.04 45.54
CA TYR A 3 -26.11 -52.02 44.96
C TYR A 3 -26.11 -51.79 43.43
N ILE A 4 -27.14 -52.31 42.76
CA ILE A 4 -27.28 -52.11 41.29
C ILE A 4 -27.57 -50.64 40.98
N ILE A 5 -28.43 -49.99 41.75
CA ILE A 5 -28.76 -48.57 41.59
C ILE A 5 -27.48 -47.68 41.78
N PHE A 6 -26.68 -48.01 42.81
CA PHE A 6 -25.45 -47.30 43.09
C PHE A 6 -24.43 -47.46 41.95
N LEU A 7 -24.29 -48.66 41.39
CA LEU A 7 -23.41 -48.93 40.25
C LEU A 7 -23.83 -48.17 39.00
N VAL A 8 -25.12 -48.10 38.69
CA VAL A 8 -25.66 -47.33 37.58
C VAL A 8 -25.40 -45.86 37.76
N LEU A 9 -25.51 -45.31 38.98
CA LEU A 9 -25.27 -43.91 39.26
C LEU A 9 -23.79 -43.53 39.05
N ILE A 10 -22.86 -44.39 39.47
CA ILE A 10 -21.41 -44.20 39.20
C ILE A 10 -21.15 -44.19 37.69
N LEU A 11 -21.78 -45.08 36.93
CA LEU A 11 -21.58 -45.19 35.49
C LEU A 11 -22.06 -43.94 34.75
N ILE A 12 -23.17 -43.34 35.19
CA ILE A 12 -23.69 -42.09 34.70
C ILE A 12 -22.71 -40.93 34.96
N ILE A 13 -22.11 -40.86 36.16
CA ILE A 13 -21.14 -39.82 36.52
C ILE A 13 -19.90 -39.94 35.64
N ILE A 14 -19.37 -41.14 35.42
CA ILE A 14 -18.21 -41.38 34.56
C ILE A 14 -18.52 -40.94 33.12
N PHE A 15 -19.71 -41.30 32.60
CA PHE A 15 -20.12 -40.91 31.25
C PHE A 15 -20.25 -39.39 31.09
N MET A 16 -20.86 -38.71 32.08
CA MET A 16 -20.92 -37.25 32.11
C MET A 16 -19.55 -36.62 32.11
N TYR A 17 -18.60 -37.15 32.88
CA TYR A 17 -17.21 -36.64 32.92
C TYR A 17 -16.55 -36.71 31.55
N PHE A 18 -16.59 -37.86 30.88
CA PHE A 18 -16.02 -38.01 29.52
C PHE A 18 -16.70 -37.10 28.49
N TYR A 19 -18.01 -36.91 28.59
CA TYR A 19 -18.76 -36.03 27.71
C TYR A 19 -18.31 -34.58 27.83
N TYR A 20 -18.16 -34.07 29.06
CA TYR A 20 -17.70 -32.70 29.29
C TYR A 20 -16.26 -32.51 28.89
N GLU A 21 -15.40 -33.48 29.14
CA GLU A 21 -14.00 -33.39 28.75
C GLU A 21 -13.81 -33.32 27.22
N ASN A 22 -14.53 -34.12 26.48
CA ASN A 22 -14.54 -34.07 25.03
C ASN A 22 -15.03 -32.68 24.50
N LYS A 23 -16.10 -32.16 25.09
CA LYS A 23 -16.65 -30.86 24.71
C LYS A 23 -15.66 -29.71 25.01
N LEU A 24 -14.96 -29.81 26.13
CA LEU A 24 -13.94 -28.84 26.54
C LEU A 24 -12.74 -28.87 25.58
N ASN A 25 -12.28 -30.03 25.17
CA ASN A 25 -11.19 -30.21 24.23
C ASN A 25 -11.51 -29.60 22.84
N VAL A 26 -12.71 -29.84 22.33
CA VAL A 26 -13.17 -29.21 21.07
C VAL A 26 -13.20 -27.68 21.17
N ALA A 27 -13.65 -27.13 22.30
CA ALA A 27 -13.66 -25.69 22.52
C ALA A 27 -12.23 -25.11 22.58
N LYS A 28 -11.30 -25.77 23.27
CA LYS A 28 -9.88 -25.39 23.33
C LYS A 28 -9.25 -25.42 21.95
N ASP A 29 -9.52 -26.42 21.13
CA ASP A 29 -8.97 -26.52 19.77
C ASP A 29 -9.49 -25.41 18.86
N ARG A 30 -10.76 -25.01 19.00
CA ARG A 30 -11.30 -23.85 18.26
C ARG A 30 -10.57 -22.55 18.64
N ILE A 31 -10.40 -22.30 19.93
CA ILE A 31 -9.67 -21.10 20.41
C ILE A 31 -8.24 -21.12 19.89
N ARG A 32 -7.56 -22.27 19.96
CA ARG A 32 -6.18 -22.41 19.49
C ARG A 32 -6.03 -22.12 18.00
N ARG A 33 -6.96 -22.63 17.17
CA ARG A 33 -6.99 -22.35 15.71
C ARG A 33 -7.24 -20.88 15.43
N THR A 34 -8.21 -20.26 16.11
CA THR A 34 -8.51 -18.83 15.91
C THR A 34 -7.34 -17.95 16.35
N THR A 35 -6.69 -18.27 17.46
CA THR A 35 -5.50 -17.54 17.94
C THR A 35 -4.32 -17.69 16.98
N SER A 36 -4.11 -18.88 16.41
CA SER A 36 -3.09 -19.14 15.42
C SER A 36 -3.33 -18.33 14.14
N GLN A 37 -4.57 -18.30 13.64
CA GLN A 37 -4.95 -17.49 12.48
C GLN A 37 -4.77 -15.99 12.74
N PHE A 38 -5.17 -15.51 13.91
CA PHE A 38 -4.96 -14.11 14.29
C PHE A 38 -3.47 -13.73 14.34
N ASN A 39 -2.64 -14.58 14.92
CA ASN A 39 -1.20 -14.37 14.98
C ASN A 39 -0.55 -14.39 13.59
N SER A 40 -1.02 -15.26 12.69
CA SER A 40 -0.57 -15.31 11.30
C SER A 40 -0.86 -13.99 10.57
N ILE A 41 -2.11 -13.53 10.62
CA ILE A 41 -2.53 -12.25 10.01
C ILE A 41 -1.78 -11.07 10.63
N ARG A 42 -1.60 -11.06 11.94
CA ARG A 42 -0.82 -10.02 12.63
C ARG A 42 0.63 -9.97 12.19
N ASN A 43 1.26 -11.14 12.02
CA ASN A 43 2.64 -11.24 11.57
C ASN A 43 2.78 -10.82 10.10
N GLU A 44 1.83 -11.19 9.25
CA GLU A 44 1.79 -10.78 7.86
C GLU A 44 1.62 -9.25 7.75
N TYR A 45 0.73 -8.66 8.55
CA TYR A 45 0.54 -7.22 8.62
C TYR A 45 1.80 -6.49 9.14
N ARG A 46 2.45 -7.02 10.17
CA ARG A 46 3.73 -6.47 10.67
C ARG A 46 4.84 -6.56 9.62
N ASN A 47 4.90 -7.66 8.89
CA ASN A 47 5.89 -7.85 7.82
C ASN A 47 5.61 -6.94 6.62
N SER A 48 4.34 -6.67 6.31
CA SER A 48 3.99 -5.72 5.26
C SER A 48 4.35 -4.28 5.65
N ILE A 49 4.10 -3.87 6.90
CA ILE A 49 4.54 -2.56 7.41
C ILE A 49 6.07 -2.45 7.46
N ALA A 50 6.76 -3.50 7.90
CA ALA A 50 8.23 -3.50 7.94
C ALA A 50 8.86 -3.46 6.53
N LYS A 51 8.17 -3.97 5.52
CA LYS A 51 8.54 -3.85 4.10
C LYS A 51 8.20 -2.47 3.52
N THR A 52 7.27 -1.74 4.12
CA THR A 52 7.02 -0.35 3.76
C THR A 52 8.22 0.45 4.25
N LYS A 53 9.28 0.45 3.45
CA LYS A 53 10.44 1.31 3.61
C LYS A 53 9.90 2.72 3.82
N TYR A 54 10.26 3.38 4.93
CA TYR A 54 9.93 4.78 5.11
C TYR A 54 10.42 5.53 3.87
N LEU A 55 9.51 5.96 3.04
CA LEU A 55 9.82 6.77 1.88
C LEU A 55 10.20 8.14 2.43
N ASP A 56 11.49 8.46 2.40
CA ASP A 56 11.94 9.84 2.63
C ASP A 56 11.54 10.66 1.41
N VAL A 57 10.45 11.40 1.54
CA VAL A 57 9.90 12.25 0.47
C VAL A 57 10.21 13.69 0.81
N GLN A 58 11.07 14.31 0.05
CA GLN A 58 11.39 15.72 0.17
C GLN A 58 10.68 16.52 -0.94
N PHE A 59 9.66 17.27 -0.57
CA PHE A 59 8.96 18.16 -1.51
C PHE A 59 9.82 19.38 -1.80
N ILE A 60 9.95 19.69 -3.08
CA ILE A 60 10.73 20.84 -3.57
C ILE A 60 9.79 21.70 -4.42
N ARG A 61 9.90 23.02 -4.27
CA ARG A 61 9.15 23.93 -5.14
C ARG A 61 9.63 23.76 -6.59
N PRO A 62 8.75 23.42 -7.54
CA PRO A 62 9.16 23.23 -8.92
C PRO A 62 9.63 24.56 -9.53
N SER A 63 10.82 24.58 -10.08
CA SER A 63 11.34 25.69 -10.90
C SER A 63 10.83 25.64 -12.35
N ILE A 64 10.04 24.60 -12.67
CA ILE A 64 9.62 24.23 -14.01
C ILE A 64 8.10 24.17 -14.02
N THR A 65 7.45 24.75 -15.01
CA THR A 65 5.99 24.79 -15.11
C THR A 65 5.43 23.82 -16.14
N THR A 66 6.19 23.51 -17.19
CA THR A 66 5.77 22.63 -18.28
C THR A 66 6.90 21.71 -18.72
N ALA A 67 6.53 20.53 -19.14
CA ALA A 67 7.46 19.53 -19.67
C ALA A 67 6.77 18.65 -20.72
N ILE A 68 7.57 17.97 -21.53
CA ILE A 68 7.07 17.03 -22.54
C ILE A 68 7.34 15.61 -22.04
N ALA A 69 6.27 14.91 -21.64
CA ALA A 69 6.33 13.52 -21.27
C ALA A 69 6.46 12.61 -22.49
N ASN A 70 7.25 11.56 -22.36
CA ASN A 70 7.46 10.57 -23.42
C ASN A 70 6.26 9.67 -23.63
N ASN A 71 6.21 9.03 -24.80
CA ASN A 71 5.34 7.90 -25.04
C ASN A 71 5.67 6.77 -24.05
N GLU A 72 4.67 6.01 -23.64
CA GLU A 72 4.76 4.90 -22.67
C GLU A 72 5.13 5.30 -21.24
N SER A 73 5.27 6.60 -20.94
CA SER A 73 5.46 7.09 -19.57
C SER A 73 4.29 6.65 -18.68
N ILE A 74 4.62 6.21 -17.47
CA ILE A 74 3.62 5.71 -16.51
C ILE A 74 3.37 6.79 -15.46
N ILE A 75 2.10 7.06 -15.24
CA ILE A 75 1.62 7.95 -14.17
C ILE A 75 1.33 7.12 -12.93
N PHE A 76 1.94 7.47 -11.82
CA PHE A 76 1.79 6.79 -10.53
C PHE A 76 0.97 7.62 -9.54
N LEU A 77 0.36 6.92 -8.57
CA LEU A 77 -0.38 7.55 -7.47
C LEU A 77 0.55 8.28 -6.48
N ALA A 78 1.74 7.74 -6.24
CA ALA A 78 2.76 8.31 -5.35
C ALA A 78 4.12 8.32 -6.07
N PRO A 79 5.11 9.15 -5.62
CA PRO A 79 6.42 9.30 -6.26
C PRO A 79 7.33 8.09 -6.01
N THR A 80 6.89 6.91 -6.40
CA THR A 80 7.63 5.64 -6.32
C THR A 80 7.12 4.66 -7.37
N THR A 81 8.01 3.84 -7.90
CA THR A 81 7.70 2.78 -8.87
C THR A 81 6.84 1.66 -8.30
N ASP A 82 6.86 1.47 -6.97
CA ASP A 82 6.05 0.48 -6.25
C ASP A 82 4.59 0.93 -6.05
N SER A 83 4.28 2.17 -6.38
CA SER A 83 2.95 2.75 -6.25
C SER A 83 1.99 2.23 -7.33
N PRO A 84 0.68 2.21 -7.07
CA PRO A 84 -0.31 1.91 -8.07
C PRO A 84 -0.17 2.78 -9.32
N LYS A 85 -0.21 2.14 -10.49
CA LYS A 85 -0.22 2.81 -11.78
C LYS A 85 -1.61 3.38 -12.06
N LEU A 86 -1.71 4.67 -12.33
CA LEU A 86 -2.97 5.35 -12.65
C LEU A 86 -3.28 5.29 -14.15
N LYS A 87 -2.27 5.56 -14.97
CA LYS A 87 -2.40 5.65 -16.42
C LYS A 87 -1.05 5.48 -17.10
N THR A 88 -1.05 4.94 -18.32
CA THR A 88 0.09 4.97 -19.24
C THR A 88 -0.21 5.95 -20.37
N LEU A 89 0.76 6.76 -20.74
CA LEU A 89 0.65 7.71 -21.84
C LEU A 89 0.90 6.98 -23.16
N ASN A 90 -0.06 7.02 -24.07
CA ASN A 90 0.06 6.36 -25.39
C ASN A 90 0.71 7.26 -26.44
N VAL A 91 0.90 8.53 -26.12
CA VAL A 91 1.49 9.53 -27.03
C VAL A 91 2.34 10.49 -26.23
N LYS A 92 3.37 11.03 -26.89
CA LYS A 92 4.17 12.12 -26.37
C LYS A 92 3.33 13.38 -26.25
N MET A 93 3.27 14.00 -25.07
CA MET A 93 2.43 15.17 -24.84
C MET A 93 3.05 16.16 -23.88
N GLU A 94 2.67 17.42 -24.05
CA GLU A 94 3.01 18.48 -23.09
C GLU A 94 2.13 18.34 -21.85
N VAL A 95 2.76 18.42 -20.68
CA VAL A 95 2.10 18.31 -19.37
C VAL A 95 2.48 19.49 -18.49
N LYS A 96 1.54 19.90 -17.62
CA LYS A 96 1.81 20.96 -16.63
C LYS A 96 2.36 20.33 -15.36
N ILE A 97 3.49 20.86 -14.86
CA ILE A 97 4.07 20.45 -13.58
C ILE A 97 3.40 21.27 -12.47
N LEU A 98 2.88 20.59 -11.48
CA LEU A 98 2.20 21.18 -10.33
C LEU A 98 3.09 21.19 -9.10
N ASP A 99 3.89 20.13 -8.91
CA ASP A 99 4.76 19.95 -7.76
C ASP A 99 5.96 19.06 -8.11
N SER A 100 6.98 19.02 -7.24
CA SER A 100 8.12 18.13 -7.39
C SER A 100 8.56 17.55 -6.05
N ALA A 101 9.11 16.34 -6.08
CA ALA A 101 9.63 15.65 -4.91
C ALA A 101 10.89 14.86 -5.26
N ILE A 102 11.79 14.76 -4.29
CA ILE A 102 12.92 13.83 -4.33
C ILE A 102 12.59 12.65 -3.43
N VAL A 103 12.68 11.46 -3.97
CA VAL A 103 12.44 10.20 -3.26
C VAL A 103 13.56 9.23 -3.60
N SER A 104 14.26 8.74 -2.59
CA SER A 104 15.40 7.82 -2.79
C SER A 104 16.43 8.32 -3.81
N ASN A 105 16.71 9.63 -3.82
CA ASN A 105 17.62 10.31 -4.74
C ASN A 105 17.13 10.40 -6.21
N GLU A 106 15.86 10.08 -6.47
CA GLU A 106 15.21 10.28 -7.76
C GLU A 106 14.25 11.46 -7.69
N THR A 107 14.23 12.25 -8.77
CA THR A 107 13.31 13.39 -8.89
C THR A 107 12.01 12.95 -9.55
N TRP A 108 10.90 13.29 -8.92
CA TRP A 108 9.54 13.01 -9.38
C TRP A 108 8.78 14.31 -9.56
N PHE A 109 7.97 14.38 -10.59
CA PHE A 109 7.10 15.52 -10.86
C PHE A 109 5.63 15.13 -10.73
N TYR A 110 4.88 15.93 -9.98
CA TYR A 110 3.43 15.84 -9.94
C TYR A 110 2.86 16.66 -11.08
N ILE A 111 2.19 16.00 -12.00
CA ILE A 111 1.76 16.61 -13.25
C ILE A 111 0.24 16.65 -13.40
N SER A 112 -0.23 17.53 -14.29
CA SER A 112 -1.59 17.56 -14.82
C SER A 112 -1.54 17.35 -16.33
N LEU A 113 -2.34 16.40 -16.81
CA LEU A 113 -2.50 16.12 -18.22
C LEU A 113 -3.45 17.14 -18.87
N PRO A 114 -3.23 17.52 -20.12
CA PRO A 114 -4.10 18.43 -20.91
C PRO A 114 -5.29 17.68 -21.51
N ILE A 115 -6.00 16.90 -20.69
CA ILE A 115 -7.14 16.09 -21.12
C ILE A 115 -8.37 16.40 -20.27
N ASP A 116 -9.51 16.58 -20.91
CA ASP A 116 -10.81 16.85 -20.27
C ASP A 116 -11.47 15.57 -19.73
N THR A 117 -10.69 14.74 -19.02
CA THR A 117 -11.27 13.59 -18.30
C THR A 117 -11.34 13.90 -16.82
N PRO A 118 -12.48 13.62 -16.16
CA PRO A 118 -12.64 13.92 -14.73
C PRO A 118 -11.79 13.02 -13.83
N TYR A 119 -11.23 11.93 -14.38
CA TYR A 119 -10.50 10.91 -13.61
C TYR A 119 -9.08 10.72 -14.12
N ASN A 120 -8.14 10.48 -13.22
CA ASN A 120 -6.74 10.13 -13.49
C ASN A 120 -6.02 11.12 -14.43
N CYS A 121 -6.37 12.41 -14.35
CA CYS A 121 -5.71 13.47 -15.10
C CYS A 121 -4.48 14.03 -14.39
N ARG A 122 -4.17 13.56 -13.17
CA ARG A 122 -3.03 14.00 -12.36
C ARG A 122 -2.32 12.80 -11.76
N GLY A 123 -1.02 12.95 -11.51
CA GLY A 123 -0.22 11.94 -10.82
C GLY A 123 1.27 12.22 -10.93
N TRP A 124 2.07 11.28 -10.44
CA TRP A 124 3.52 11.39 -10.39
C TRP A 124 4.17 10.68 -11.57
N ILE A 125 5.15 11.35 -12.20
CA ILE A 125 6.01 10.78 -13.24
C ILE A 125 7.47 10.97 -12.82
N ASN A 126 8.32 9.98 -13.11
CA ASN A 126 9.75 10.09 -12.90
C ASN A 126 10.37 11.10 -13.88
N LYS A 127 11.37 11.86 -13.43
CA LYS A 127 12.09 12.84 -14.26
C LYS A 127 12.65 12.23 -15.56
N ASN A 128 13.03 10.96 -15.53
CA ASN A 128 13.62 10.27 -16.68
C ASN A 128 12.63 10.00 -17.82
N ASP A 129 11.32 10.08 -17.53
CA ASP A 129 10.25 9.88 -18.51
C ASP A 129 9.90 11.14 -19.31
N PHE A 130 10.66 12.21 -19.15
CA PHE A 130 10.50 13.44 -19.91
C PHE A 130 11.57 13.56 -21.00
N SER A 131 11.16 13.98 -22.21
CA SER A 131 12.09 14.27 -23.30
C SER A 131 12.60 15.71 -23.26
N PHE A 132 11.83 16.64 -22.72
CA PHE A 132 12.19 18.03 -22.60
C PHE A 132 11.50 18.66 -21.39
N ILE A 133 12.24 19.49 -20.68
CA ILE A 133 11.79 20.20 -19.49
C ILE A 133 12.06 21.69 -19.73
N CYS A 134 11.00 22.51 -19.77
CA CYS A 134 11.13 23.97 -19.96
C CYS A 134 11.43 24.66 -18.62
N PRO A 135 12.57 25.30 -18.43
CA PRO A 135 12.80 26.15 -17.26
C PRO A 135 11.88 27.38 -17.33
N THR A 136 11.38 27.80 -16.17
CA THR A 136 10.58 29.03 -16.06
C THR A 136 11.47 30.22 -16.33
N SER A 137 10.98 31.20 -17.11
CA SER A 137 11.72 32.40 -17.57
C SER A 137 12.21 33.34 -16.44
N GLN A 138 12.07 32.99 -15.18
CA GLN A 138 12.58 33.77 -14.05
C GLN A 138 14.08 33.55 -13.77
N ASP A 139 14.69 32.49 -14.28
CA ASP A 139 16.12 32.21 -14.05
C ASP A 139 17.07 32.92 -15.04
N ILE A 140 16.52 33.66 -16.02
CA ILE A 140 17.33 34.34 -17.05
C ILE A 140 17.81 35.74 -16.62
N SER A 141 17.22 36.29 -15.52
CA SER A 141 17.50 37.68 -15.14
C SER A 141 18.65 37.91 -14.15
N THR A 142 19.34 36.88 -13.67
CA THR A 142 20.39 37.03 -12.64
C THR A 142 21.82 36.80 -13.09
N ASN A 143 22.06 36.56 -14.39
CA ASN A 143 23.42 36.34 -14.91
C ASN A 143 23.95 37.44 -15.83
N PHE A 144 23.40 38.67 -15.74
CA PHE A 144 24.04 39.87 -16.37
C PHE A 144 24.38 40.88 -15.28
N LYS A 145 25.47 40.61 -14.58
CA LYS A 145 26.24 41.64 -13.90
C LYS A 145 27.71 41.28 -13.84
#